data_9524faf6bef59bc1425be018ccce9ae4
#
_entry.id   9524faf6bef59bc1425be018ccce9ae4
#
_cell.length_a   1.000
_cell.length_b   1.000
_cell.length_c   1.000
_cell.angle_alpha   90.00
_cell.angle_beta   90.00
_cell.angle_gamma   90.00
#
_symmetry.space_group_name_H-M   'P 1'
#
loop_
_entity.id
_entity.type
_entity.pdbx_description
1 polymer ?
#
loop_
_entity_poly.entity_id
_entity_poly.type
_entity_poly.pdbx_seq_one_letter_code
_entity_poly.pdbx_strand_id
1 'polypeptide(L)'
;YKDMFKEPVSLKKLVEYPFICLGKNTSTYDFYTRFFLEHGIAMTADTEAATIDQILPMVRQNLGIGFIPEPLAQEVIEQGIVIQVPLLEEPPVREICFVEDKSSPHSMVANVLKEMLFRAGEKE
;
A
#
# COMPACT_ATOMS: atom_id res chain seq x y z
N TYR A 1 2.11 6.89 19.17
CA TYR A 1 2.16 7.74 17.96
C TYR A 1 0.84 8.48 17.65
N LYS A 2 -0.31 8.07 18.19
CA LYS A 2 -1.63 8.69 17.87
C LYS A 2 -1.66 10.21 18.02
N ASP A 3 -1.00 10.73 19.02
CA ASP A 3 -1.00 12.18 19.30
C ASP A 3 -0.02 12.98 18.43
N MET A 4 0.90 12.28 17.77
CA MET A 4 1.96 12.92 16.96
C MET A 4 1.51 13.24 15.53
N PHE A 5 0.48 12.57 15.03
CA PHE A 5 0.01 12.68 13.65
C PHE A 5 -1.41 13.27 13.54
N LYS A 6 -1.69 14.30 14.33
CA LYS A 6 -2.96 15.04 14.25
C LYS A 6 -3.02 15.97 13.05
N GLU A 7 -1.87 16.42 12.57
CA GLU A 7 -1.73 17.29 11.41
C GLU A 7 -0.95 16.57 10.29
N PRO A 8 -1.16 16.98 9.03
CA PRO A 8 -0.41 16.43 7.91
C PRO A 8 1.10 16.59 8.09
N VAL A 9 1.84 15.53 7.84
CA VAL A 9 3.31 15.50 7.95
C VAL A 9 3.93 15.31 6.57
N SER A 10 5.14 15.86 6.39
CA SER A 10 5.91 15.64 5.17
C SER A 10 6.55 14.25 5.17
N LEU A 11 6.79 13.69 3.99
CA LEU A 11 7.57 12.45 3.85
C LEU A 11 8.94 12.54 4.50
N LYS A 12 9.57 13.72 4.43
CA LYS A 12 10.87 13.97 5.07
C LYS A 12 10.83 13.76 6.58
N LYS A 13 9.73 14.15 7.22
CA LYS A 13 9.54 13.92 8.66
C LYS A 13 9.13 12.48 8.94
N LEU A 14 8.38 11.86 8.05
CA LEU A 14 7.92 10.48 8.22
C LEU A 14 9.09 9.50 8.31
N VAL A 15 10.16 9.70 7.54
CA VAL A 15 11.35 8.81 7.55
C VAL A 15 12.21 8.91 8.81
N GLU A 16 11.90 9.82 9.71
CA GLU A 16 12.52 9.87 11.04
C GLU A 16 11.99 8.76 11.99
N TYR A 17 10.87 8.12 11.62
CA TYR A 17 10.27 7.04 12.38
C TYR A 17 10.64 5.68 11.82
N PRO A 18 10.65 4.62 12.65
CA PRO A 18 10.89 3.27 12.18
C PRO A 18 9.92 2.88 11.05
N PHE A 19 10.46 2.36 9.96
CA PHE A 19 9.70 2.06 8.75
C PHE A 19 9.65 0.57 8.46
N ILE A 20 8.44 0.06 8.23
CA ILE A 20 8.18 -1.34 7.89
C ILE A 20 7.85 -1.41 6.41
N CYS A 21 8.60 -2.17 5.63
CA CYS A 21 8.29 -2.41 4.22
C CYS A 21 8.45 -3.89 3.85
N LEU A 22 8.02 -4.22 2.64
CA LEU A 22 8.33 -5.52 2.05
C LEU A 22 9.80 -5.59 1.64
N GLY A 23 10.30 -6.82 1.48
CA GLY A 23 11.69 -7.06 1.09
C GLY A 23 12.05 -6.43 -0.26
N LYS A 24 13.33 -6.12 -0.43
CA LYS A 24 13.91 -5.42 -1.59
C LYS A 24 13.66 -6.08 -2.94
N ASN A 25 13.31 -7.37 -2.95
CA ASN A 25 13.05 -8.13 -4.17
C ASN A 25 11.58 -8.11 -4.60
N THR A 26 10.77 -7.22 -4.05
CA THR A 26 9.35 -7.12 -4.37
C THR A 26 9.04 -5.89 -5.22
N SER A 27 8.07 -6.00 -6.11
CA SER A 27 7.56 -4.86 -6.90
C SER A 27 6.95 -3.77 -6.01
N THR A 28 6.42 -4.14 -4.85
CA THR A 28 5.88 -3.21 -3.87
C THR A 28 6.98 -2.36 -3.25
N TYR A 29 8.13 -2.95 -2.91
CA TYR A 29 9.29 -2.20 -2.43
C TYR A 29 9.76 -1.19 -3.49
N ASP A 30 9.89 -1.61 -4.74
CA ASP A 30 10.31 -0.73 -5.84
C ASP A 30 9.33 0.42 -6.05
N PHE A 31 8.03 0.14 -5.95
CA PHE A 31 6.97 1.13 -6.08
C PHE A 31 7.09 2.25 -5.04
N TYR A 32 7.22 1.90 -3.76
CA TYR A 32 7.35 2.90 -2.71
C TYR A 32 8.71 3.57 -2.70
N THR A 33 9.80 2.87 -3.00
CA THR A 33 11.13 3.46 -3.16
C THR A 33 11.13 4.54 -4.22
N ARG A 34 10.48 4.29 -5.36
CA ARG A 34 10.35 5.28 -6.43
C ARG A 34 9.58 6.51 -5.98
N PHE A 35 8.47 6.32 -5.28
CA PHE A 35 7.69 7.42 -4.72
C PHE A 35 8.53 8.32 -3.80
N PHE A 36 9.31 7.73 -2.90
CA PHE A 36 10.21 8.50 -2.04
C PHE A 36 11.30 9.22 -2.83
N LEU A 37 11.90 8.56 -3.82
CA LEU A 37 12.94 9.16 -4.67
C LEU A 37 12.42 10.34 -5.50
N GLU A 38 11.20 10.28 -6.00
CA GLU A 38 10.54 11.38 -6.70
C GLU A 38 10.41 12.62 -5.81
N HIS A 39 10.37 12.46 -4.51
CA HIS A 39 10.38 13.54 -3.51
C HIS A 39 11.76 13.82 -2.92
N GLY A 40 12.82 13.29 -3.53
CA GLY A 40 14.21 13.54 -3.11
C GLY A 40 14.63 12.82 -1.83
N ILE A 41 13.93 11.76 -1.45
CA ILE A 41 14.16 11.02 -0.19
C ILE A 41 14.58 9.58 -0.52
N ALA A 42 15.64 9.12 0.14
CA ALA A 42 16.01 7.70 0.12
C ALA A 42 15.24 6.97 1.23
N MET A 43 14.37 6.04 0.83
CA MET A 43 13.65 5.19 1.78
C MET A 43 14.57 4.10 2.31
N THR A 44 14.64 3.96 3.63
CA THR A 44 15.32 2.85 4.30
C THR A 44 14.32 2.12 5.17
N ALA A 45 14.29 0.78 5.04
CA ALA A 45 13.46 -0.05 5.90
C ALA A 45 14.22 -0.39 7.17
N ASP A 46 13.59 -0.17 8.31
CA ASP A 46 14.09 -0.62 9.61
C ASP A 46 13.68 -2.08 9.86
N THR A 47 12.54 -2.47 9.31
CA THR A 47 12.00 -3.83 9.44
C THR A 47 11.44 -4.27 8.09
N GLU A 48 11.75 -5.50 7.69
CA GLU A 48 11.21 -6.13 6.50
C GLU A 48 10.13 -7.15 6.86
N ALA A 49 8.98 -7.05 6.21
CA ALA A 49 7.92 -8.05 6.25
C ALA A 49 7.98 -8.94 5.01
N ALA A 50 7.67 -10.21 5.14
CA ALA A 50 7.66 -11.13 4.00
C ALA A 50 6.45 -10.90 3.08
N THR A 51 5.30 -10.55 3.66
CA THR A 51 4.04 -10.34 2.97
C THR A 51 3.34 -9.10 3.48
N ILE A 52 2.45 -8.53 2.66
CA ILE A 52 1.76 -7.27 2.98
C ILE A 52 0.84 -7.40 4.20
N ASP A 53 0.26 -8.56 4.40
CA ASP A 53 -0.62 -8.87 5.54
C ASP A 53 0.14 -8.93 6.88
N GLN A 54 1.45 -9.03 6.87
CA GLN A 54 2.27 -8.96 8.09
C GLN A 54 2.53 -7.52 8.56
N ILE A 55 2.45 -6.55 7.67
CA ILE A 55 2.73 -5.14 8.01
C ILE A 55 1.75 -4.63 9.05
N LEU A 56 0.47 -4.87 8.87
CA LEU A 56 -0.58 -4.36 9.75
C LEU A 56 -0.47 -4.87 11.20
N PRO A 57 -0.26 -6.17 11.46
CA PRO A 57 0.05 -6.67 12.81
C PRO A 57 1.28 -6.03 13.43
N MET A 58 2.33 -5.77 12.65
CA MET A 58 3.55 -5.11 13.14
C MET A 58 3.27 -3.65 13.54
N VAL A 59 2.50 -2.91 12.75
CA VAL A 59 2.07 -1.55 13.08
C VAL A 59 1.23 -1.54 14.36
N ARG A 60 0.33 -2.50 14.53
CA ARG A 60 -0.47 -2.66 15.76
C ARG A 60 0.38 -2.86 17.01
N GLN A 61 1.53 -3.50 16.87
CA GLN A 61 2.50 -3.71 17.96
C GLN A 61 3.47 -2.54 18.15
N ASN A 62 3.21 -1.39 17.51
CA ASN A 62 4.05 -0.20 17.56
C ASN A 62 5.50 -0.40 17.05
N LEU A 63 5.71 -1.35 16.14
CA LEU A 63 7.04 -1.58 15.56
C LEU A 63 7.44 -0.51 14.55
N GLY A 64 6.49 0.26 14.05
CA GLY A 64 6.78 1.34 13.12
C GLY A 64 5.57 1.77 12.29
N ILE A 65 5.88 2.44 11.20
CA ILE A 65 4.95 2.95 10.20
C ILE A 65 5.11 2.13 8.92
N GLY A 66 4.03 1.88 8.21
CA GLY A 66 4.07 1.17 6.94
C GLY A 66 3.06 1.68 5.94
N PHE A 67 3.32 1.46 4.66
CA PHE A 67 2.34 1.65 3.60
C PHE A 67 1.55 0.36 3.37
N ILE A 68 0.25 0.50 3.33
CA ILE A 68 -0.69 -0.61 3.13
C ILE A 68 -1.78 -0.11 2.18
N PRO A 69 -2.27 -0.94 1.23
CA PRO A 69 -3.43 -0.59 0.44
C PRO A 69 -4.64 -0.26 1.33
N GLU A 70 -5.30 0.85 1.04
CA GLU A 70 -6.43 1.35 1.83
C GLU A 70 -7.49 0.28 2.13
N PRO A 71 -7.94 -0.56 1.17
CA PRO A 71 -8.95 -1.57 1.47
C PRO A 71 -8.56 -2.58 2.54
N LEU A 72 -7.26 -2.84 2.73
CA LEU A 72 -6.77 -3.78 3.74
C LEU A 72 -6.69 -3.14 5.14
N ALA A 73 -6.61 -1.82 5.22
CA ALA A 73 -6.47 -1.09 6.47
C ALA A 73 -7.79 -0.50 6.98
N GLN A 74 -8.79 -0.38 6.14
CA GLN A 74 -10.02 0.36 6.44
C GLN A 74 -10.69 -0.09 7.73
N GLU A 75 -10.92 -1.39 7.90
CA GLU A 75 -11.60 -1.92 9.08
C GLU A 75 -10.86 -1.59 10.39
N VAL A 76 -9.55 -1.76 10.42
CA VAL A 76 -8.75 -1.50 11.63
C VAL A 76 -8.56 -0.02 11.91
N ILE A 77 -8.65 0.84 10.90
CA ILE A 77 -8.69 2.30 11.06
C ILE A 77 -10.04 2.70 11.67
N GLU A 78 -11.16 2.21 11.16
CA GLU A 78 -12.49 2.47 11.68
C GLU A 78 -12.65 2.01 13.14
N GLN A 79 -12.04 0.89 13.50
CA GLN A 79 -11.99 0.39 14.86
C GLN A 79 -11.03 1.18 15.77
N GLY A 80 -10.26 2.13 15.23
CA GLY A 80 -9.28 2.92 15.97
C GLY A 80 -8.07 2.14 16.47
N ILE A 81 -7.82 0.95 15.90
CA ILE A 81 -6.68 0.10 16.27
C ILE A 81 -5.38 0.67 15.71
N VAL A 82 -5.42 1.19 14.49
CA VAL A 82 -4.34 1.94 13.86
C VAL A 82 -4.86 3.28 13.39
N ILE A 83 -3.95 4.19 13.05
CA ILE A 83 -4.30 5.50 12.50
C ILE A 83 -3.72 5.63 11.10
N GLN A 84 -4.44 6.31 10.24
CA GLN A 84 -3.90 6.78 8.97
C GLN A 84 -3.09 8.05 9.23
N VAL A 85 -1.84 8.05 8.83
CA VAL A 85 -0.99 9.24 8.92
C VAL A 85 -1.30 10.16 7.74
N PRO A 86 -1.81 11.37 7.96
CA PRO A 86 -2.04 12.30 6.87
C PRO A 86 -0.70 12.81 6.33
N LEU A 87 -0.53 12.77 5.02
CA LEU A 87 0.67 13.27 4.33
C LEU A 87 0.40 14.61 3.66
N LEU A 88 1.44 15.46 3.60
CA LEU A 88 1.42 16.68 2.80
C LEU A 88 1.55 16.35 1.30
N GLU A 89 2.34 15.34 0.98
CA GLU A 89 2.49 14.81 -0.38
C GLU A 89 1.33 13.87 -0.72
N GLU A 90 0.92 13.89 -1.97
CA GLU A 90 -0.13 12.99 -2.46
C GLU A 90 0.36 11.54 -2.47
N PRO A 91 -0.33 10.62 -1.77
CA PRO A 91 0.06 9.22 -1.74
C PRO A 91 0.02 8.60 -3.15
N PRO A 92 0.94 7.66 -3.45
CA PRO A 92 0.98 7.04 -4.77
C PRO A 92 -0.21 6.10 -4.97
N VAL A 93 -0.73 6.07 -6.19
CA VAL A 93 -1.82 5.17 -6.60
C VAL A 93 -1.25 4.02 -7.42
N ARG A 94 -1.68 2.80 -7.13
CA ARG A 94 -1.35 1.61 -7.91
C ARG A 94 -2.51 1.24 -8.82
N GLU A 95 -2.18 0.90 -10.06
CA GLU A 95 -3.13 0.35 -11.01
C GLU A 95 -3.09 -1.17 -10.97
N ILE A 96 -4.27 -1.78 -10.99
CA ILE A 96 -4.43 -3.22 -11.17
C ILE A 96 -4.84 -3.45 -12.62
N CYS A 97 -4.03 -4.19 -13.36
CA CYS A 97 -4.27 -4.44 -14.77
C CYS A 97 -4.73 -5.88 -14.98
N PHE A 98 -5.73 -6.05 -15.81
CA PHE A 98 -6.12 -7.35 -16.34
C PHE A 98 -5.31 -7.64 -17.60
N VAL A 99 -4.59 -8.75 -17.61
CA VAL A 99 -3.77 -9.18 -18.76
C VAL A 99 -4.35 -10.45 -19.33
N GLU A 100 -4.60 -10.47 -20.62
CA GLU A 100 -5.12 -11.64 -21.34
C GLU A 100 -4.31 -11.93 -22.61
N ASP A 101 -4.18 -13.22 -22.95
CA ASP A 101 -3.66 -13.64 -24.26
C ASP A 101 -4.82 -13.74 -25.25
N LYS A 102 -4.86 -12.83 -26.22
CA LYS A 102 -5.91 -12.81 -27.27
C LYS A 102 -5.73 -13.91 -28.31
N SER A 103 -4.57 -14.56 -28.37
CA SER A 103 -4.30 -15.64 -29.32
C SER A 103 -4.86 -16.98 -28.91
N SER A 104 -5.21 -17.13 -27.63
CA SER A 104 -5.74 -18.37 -27.04
C SER A 104 -7.22 -18.22 -26.68
N PRO A 105 -8.06 -19.25 -26.94
CA PRO A 105 -9.44 -19.22 -26.51
C PRO A 105 -9.54 -19.29 -24.97
N HIS A 106 -10.37 -18.45 -24.41
CA HIS A 106 -10.60 -18.43 -22.97
C HIS A 106 -11.68 -19.44 -22.57
N SER A 107 -11.56 -19.98 -21.35
CA SER A 107 -12.62 -20.80 -20.76
C SER A 107 -13.86 -19.92 -20.48
N MET A 108 -15.01 -20.57 -20.36
CA MET A 108 -16.25 -19.90 -19.99
C MET A 108 -16.12 -19.16 -18.65
N VAL A 109 -15.44 -19.78 -17.69
CA VAL A 109 -15.18 -19.19 -16.36
C VAL A 109 -14.29 -17.93 -16.46
N ALA A 110 -13.25 -17.96 -17.29
CA ALA A 110 -12.39 -16.81 -17.51
C ALA A 110 -13.17 -15.63 -18.13
N ASN A 111 -14.06 -15.90 -19.09
CA ASN A 111 -14.91 -14.87 -19.69
C ASN A 111 -15.89 -14.26 -18.67
N VAL A 112 -16.49 -15.08 -17.82
CA VAL A 112 -17.39 -14.60 -16.75
C VAL A 112 -16.63 -13.72 -15.76
N LEU A 113 -15.43 -14.13 -15.33
CA LEU A 113 -14.58 -13.33 -14.44
C LEU A 113 -14.22 -11.99 -15.07
N LYS A 114 -13.83 -11.99 -16.35
CA LYS A 114 -13.52 -10.77 -17.10
C LYS A 114 -14.70 -9.80 -17.10
N GLU A 115 -15.91 -10.27 -17.42
CA GLU A 115 -17.11 -9.44 -17.39
C GLU A 115 -17.41 -8.87 -15.99
N MET A 116 -17.24 -9.66 -14.94
CA MET A 116 -17.43 -9.22 -13.56
C MET A 116 -16.44 -8.11 -13.18
N LEU A 117 -15.19 -8.24 -13.57
CA LEU A 117 -14.14 -7.24 -13.30
C LEU A 117 -14.42 -5.92 -14.03
N PHE A 118 -14.85 -5.97 -15.29
CA PHE A 118 -15.22 -4.75 -16.04
C PHE A 118 -16.45 -4.07 -15.46
N ARG A 119 -17.46 -4.81 -15.05
CA ARG A 119 -18.65 -4.24 -14.37
C ARG A 119 -18.31 -3.60 -13.03
N ALA A 120 -17.39 -4.18 -12.26
CA ALA A 120 -16.92 -3.60 -11.01
C ALA A 120 -16.16 -2.28 -11.23
N GLY A 121 -15.35 -2.19 -12.30
CA GLY A 121 -14.65 -0.97 -12.69
C GLY A 121 -15.56 0.17 -13.16
N GLU A 122 -16.71 -0.15 -13.76
CA GLU A 122 -17.69 0.85 -14.22
C GLU A 122 -18.47 1.53 -13.08
N LYS A 123 -18.40 0.98 -11.85
CA LYS A 123 -19.11 1.53 -10.68
C LYS A 123 -18.28 2.53 -9.87
N GLU A 124 -17.05 2.66 -10.19
CA GLU A 124 -16.13 3.65 -9.64
C GLU A 124 -16.05 4.86 -10.59
#